data_f6071d36cee11103b639629c6e2f9b9e
#
_entry.id   f6071d36cee11103b639629c6e2f9b9e
#
_cell.length_a   1.000
_cell.length_b   1.000
_cell.length_c   1.000
_cell.angle_alpha   90.00
_cell.angle_beta   90.00
_cell.angle_gamma   90.00
#
_symmetry.space_group_name_H-M   'P 1'
#
loop_
_entity.id
_entity.type
_entity.pdbx_description
1 polymer ?
#
loop_
_entity_poly.entity_id
_entity_poly.type
_entity_poly.pdbx_seq_one_letter_code
_entity_poly.pdbx_strand_id
1 'polypeptide(L)'
;MFAKTKKVISFISAAAIVLSITGCNKSDSSSNDESSRAETTRANITTAPVVETLGDFDLSDVVIENKAPADYKKTIEAEDGKLSGDAISTDKNFLGDFTGKGFISLFHDTDKIDLDIEIPEDGSYDVNLVSAADQAGSSCQISIDGAALVTSKINSTELSDNVAEKVLLTKGKHTITLNPKDDMKGIYIDSITFTTAKAVDLEQYKVSNELSNPNATEETQRLYNFLTNVYGKYTISGQYASNSEGKDSREFVQLKKELGATPAILGLDLIEASPSRIANGSSESSGQIIAAQAMDWWNNEGGIVTMCWHWNAPEPYLNANGHAWWEGFNQEATSFSLAKALNGEDKEGYDYLIRDIDAIAEVLIQLDDNHVPILWRPLHEGGGDPQWNNPWFWWGASGADAYKELWKLMYDRLTNYHHINNLIWVWNGQNPQYYPGDEYVDILGYDIYANEHDSSSQKDKYDYTQATTETNKIVALSENGVLFDPDIAFNDGARWAWFCTWNGEFTLKDMQLSDEYTTLDMWKKVYSSERVLTLEELPDLKNYPLDTEKFLAENK
;
A
#
# COMPACT_ATOMS: atom_id res chain seq x y z
N MET A 1 -8.75 -2.30 50.28
CA MET A 1 -9.45 -1.18 50.91
C MET A 1 -10.12 -0.37 49.80
N PHE A 2 -11.44 -0.36 49.78
CA PHE A 2 -12.31 0.15 48.70
C PHE A 2 -12.25 1.68 48.63
N ALA A 3 -12.23 2.23 47.40
CA ALA A 3 -12.77 3.56 47.17
C ALA A 3 -13.47 3.60 45.79
N LYS A 4 -14.77 3.83 45.87
CA LYS A 4 -15.72 4.08 44.76
C LYS A 4 -15.48 5.47 44.20
N THR A 5 -15.48 5.64 42.88
CA THR A 5 -15.64 6.96 42.27
C THR A 5 -16.81 6.98 41.28
N LYS A 6 -17.57 8.05 41.38
CA LYS A 6 -18.88 8.31 40.79
C LYS A 6 -18.84 8.58 39.31
N LYS A 7 -19.85 8.07 38.60
CA LYS A 7 -20.27 8.51 37.26
C LYS A 7 -20.73 9.96 37.27
N VAL A 8 -20.27 10.75 36.33
CA VAL A 8 -20.91 11.99 35.89
C VAL A 8 -21.41 11.76 34.47
N ILE A 9 -22.74 11.80 34.34
CA ILE A 9 -23.44 11.75 33.05
C ILE A 9 -23.63 13.20 32.63
N SER A 10 -23.12 13.55 31.47
CA SER A 10 -23.41 14.83 30.81
C SER A 10 -24.27 14.55 29.58
N PHE A 11 -25.48 15.06 29.59
CA PHE A 11 -26.43 15.07 28.47
C PHE A 11 -26.03 16.21 27.51
N ILE A 12 -25.83 15.88 26.24
CA ILE A 12 -25.88 16.88 25.15
C ILE A 12 -27.02 16.46 24.23
N SER A 13 -27.95 17.39 24.07
CA SER A 13 -29.17 17.28 23.29
C SER A 13 -28.86 17.29 21.79
N ALA A 14 -29.29 16.25 21.08
CA ALA A 14 -29.34 16.21 19.62
C ALA A 14 -30.68 16.83 19.15
N ALA A 15 -30.58 17.81 18.26
CA ALA A 15 -31.75 18.35 17.56
C ALA A 15 -32.13 17.39 16.43
N ALA A 16 -33.32 16.82 16.51
CA ALA A 16 -33.90 15.96 15.50
C ALA A 16 -34.49 16.82 14.36
N ILE A 17 -34.03 16.61 13.16
CA ILE A 17 -34.74 17.05 11.94
C ILE A 17 -35.64 15.90 11.52
N VAL A 18 -36.96 16.11 11.64
CA VAL A 18 -37.98 15.18 11.21
C VAL A 18 -38.26 15.43 9.73
N LEU A 19 -37.93 14.48 8.88
CA LEU A 19 -38.45 14.37 7.52
C LEU A 19 -39.64 13.39 7.55
N SER A 20 -40.82 13.90 7.27
CA SER A 20 -42.06 13.14 7.16
C SER A 20 -42.10 12.38 5.84
N ILE A 21 -42.08 11.04 5.90
CA ILE A 21 -42.40 10.18 4.78
C ILE A 21 -43.80 9.62 5.01
N THR A 22 -44.74 9.98 4.13
CA THR A 22 -46.10 9.46 4.06
C THR A 22 -46.05 8.05 3.46
N GLY A 23 -46.59 7.09 4.19
CA GLY A 23 -46.71 5.69 3.79
C GLY A 23 -47.79 5.43 2.75
N CYS A 24 -47.61 4.37 1.97
CA CYS A 24 -48.66 3.70 1.22
C CYS A 24 -48.54 2.18 1.33
N ASN A 25 -49.70 1.57 1.42
CA ASN A 25 -50.12 0.24 1.86
C ASN A 25 -49.50 -0.96 1.13
N LYS A 26 -49.44 -2.06 1.89
CA LYS A 26 -49.23 -3.44 1.43
C LYS A 26 -50.34 -3.93 0.51
N SER A 27 -49.97 -4.71 -0.50
CA SER A 27 -50.79 -5.83 -1.01
C SER A 27 -49.85 -6.96 -1.42
N ASP A 28 -50.10 -8.15 -0.83
CA ASP A 28 -49.42 -9.40 -1.12
C ASP A 28 -49.66 -9.86 -2.58
N SER A 29 -48.62 -10.24 -3.27
CA SER A 29 -48.68 -11.33 -4.25
C SER A 29 -47.24 -11.83 -4.57
N SER A 30 -47.05 -13.13 -4.35
CA SER A 30 -45.87 -13.90 -4.72
C SER A 30 -45.70 -13.94 -6.22
N SER A 31 -44.52 -13.51 -6.71
CA SER A 31 -43.93 -13.97 -7.97
C SER A 31 -42.42 -13.72 -7.93
N ASN A 32 -41.66 -14.78 -8.21
CA ASN A 32 -40.23 -14.71 -8.45
C ASN A 32 -39.99 -13.74 -9.62
N ASP A 33 -39.41 -12.60 -9.33
CA ASP A 33 -38.83 -11.73 -10.34
C ASP A 33 -37.36 -11.48 -9.98
N GLU A 34 -36.47 -11.95 -10.85
CA GLU A 34 -35.10 -11.48 -10.93
C GLU A 34 -35.14 -9.99 -11.32
N SER A 35 -35.16 -9.11 -10.32
CA SER A 35 -35.06 -7.68 -10.57
C SER A 35 -33.60 -7.29 -10.71
N SER A 36 -33.06 -7.42 -11.94
CA SER A 36 -31.97 -6.54 -12.36
C SER A 36 -32.36 -5.10 -12.04
N ARG A 37 -31.44 -4.33 -11.47
CA ARG A 37 -31.59 -2.86 -11.37
C ARG A 37 -31.96 -2.39 -12.79
N ALA A 38 -33.23 -2.02 -13.02
CA ALA A 38 -33.63 -1.45 -14.29
C ALA A 38 -32.73 -0.23 -14.54
N GLU A 39 -32.28 -0.03 -15.78
CA GLU A 39 -31.66 1.22 -16.20
C GLU A 39 -32.63 2.36 -15.84
N THR A 40 -32.58 2.79 -14.60
CA THR A 40 -33.15 4.05 -14.18
C THR A 40 -32.26 5.08 -14.86
N THR A 41 -32.73 5.61 -16.01
CA THR A 41 -32.18 6.84 -16.59
C THR A 41 -31.89 7.75 -15.43
N ARG A 42 -30.58 7.93 -15.12
CA ARG A 42 -30.10 8.94 -14.15
C ARG A 42 -30.87 10.20 -14.48
N ALA A 43 -31.61 10.74 -13.53
CA ALA A 43 -32.29 12.01 -13.72
C ALA A 43 -31.21 12.97 -14.23
N ASN A 44 -31.39 13.52 -15.43
CA ASN A 44 -30.54 14.57 -15.97
C ASN A 44 -30.66 15.77 -15.01
N ILE A 45 -29.89 15.71 -13.93
CA ILE A 45 -29.57 16.90 -13.17
C ILE A 45 -28.69 17.68 -14.16
N THR A 46 -29.21 18.75 -14.73
CA THR A 46 -28.44 19.72 -15.51
C THR A 46 -27.45 20.37 -14.53
N THR A 47 -26.34 19.69 -14.28
CA THR A 47 -25.18 20.28 -13.65
C THR A 47 -24.66 21.38 -14.60
N ALA A 48 -24.20 22.48 -14.05
CA ALA A 48 -23.47 23.47 -14.85
C ALA A 48 -22.33 22.74 -15.56
N PRO A 49 -22.00 23.10 -16.81
CA PRO A 49 -20.91 22.44 -17.52
C PRO A 49 -19.64 22.53 -16.67
N VAL A 50 -18.97 21.39 -16.48
CA VAL A 50 -17.69 21.30 -15.79
C VAL A 50 -16.69 22.16 -16.57
N VAL A 51 -16.05 23.09 -15.89
CA VAL A 51 -14.95 23.88 -16.45
C VAL A 51 -13.67 23.22 -16.00
N GLU A 52 -13.05 22.46 -16.89
CA GLU A 52 -11.80 21.76 -16.60
C GLU A 52 -10.69 22.73 -16.22
N THR A 53 -9.87 22.36 -15.22
CA THR A 53 -8.75 23.17 -14.73
C THR A 53 -7.65 22.28 -14.14
N LEU A 54 -6.40 22.68 -14.35
CA LEU A 54 -5.24 22.18 -13.62
C LEU A 54 -4.84 23.14 -12.48
N GLY A 55 -5.37 24.37 -12.47
CA GLY A 55 -4.85 25.42 -11.61
C GLY A 55 -3.37 25.69 -11.89
N ASP A 56 -2.60 25.89 -10.83
CA ASP A 56 -1.14 26.07 -10.88
C ASP A 56 -0.38 24.76 -10.61
N PHE A 57 -1.05 23.58 -10.79
CA PHE A 57 -0.46 22.30 -10.46
C PHE A 57 0.64 21.90 -11.46
N ASP A 58 1.85 21.63 -10.95
CA ASP A 58 3.02 21.29 -11.77
C ASP A 58 3.04 19.79 -12.14
N LEU A 59 2.96 19.51 -13.43
CA LEU A 59 3.05 18.18 -14.00
C LEU A 59 4.40 17.91 -14.69
N SER A 60 5.41 18.73 -14.47
CA SER A 60 6.74 18.48 -15.04
C SER A 60 7.37 17.19 -14.50
N ASP A 61 8.18 16.55 -15.33
CA ASP A 61 8.88 15.34 -14.91
C ASP A 61 9.92 15.64 -13.83
N VAL A 62 9.96 14.78 -12.83
CA VAL A 62 10.92 14.87 -11.74
C VAL A 62 12.19 14.11 -12.10
N VAL A 63 13.18 14.85 -12.59
CA VAL A 63 14.52 14.34 -12.85
C VAL A 63 15.42 14.64 -11.65
N ILE A 64 15.90 13.58 -10.99
CA ILE A 64 16.92 13.71 -9.94
C ILE A 64 18.28 13.74 -10.62
N GLU A 65 18.91 14.91 -10.61
CA GLU A 65 20.27 15.06 -11.14
C GLU A 65 21.29 14.39 -10.21
N ASN A 66 21.99 13.39 -10.72
CA ASN A 66 23.05 12.75 -9.94
C ASN A 66 24.34 13.58 -10.03
N LYS A 67 24.80 14.10 -8.90
CA LYS A 67 26.02 14.92 -8.80
C LYS A 67 27.29 14.08 -8.71
N ALA A 68 27.19 12.76 -8.56
CA ALA A 68 28.35 11.86 -8.56
C ALA A 68 29.11 11.96 -9.89
N PRO A 69 30.45 11.90 -9.90
CA PRO A 69 31.24 11.95 -11.14
C PRO A 69 30.89 10.79 -12.07
N ALA A 70 30.63 11.05 -13.34
CA ALA A 70 30.09 10.09 -14.31
C ALA A 70 30.85 8.75 -14.40
N ASP A 71 32.17 8.81 -14.23
CA ASP A 71 33.05 7.64 -14.39
C ASP A 71 33.59 7.13 -13.03
N TYR A 72 32.95 7.46 -11.92
CA TYR A 72 33.43 7.00 -10.62
C TYR A 72 33.29 5.49 -10.49
N LYS A 73 34.40 4.86 -10.12
CA LYS A 73 34.43 3.44 -9.72
C LYS A 73 35.49 3.27 -8.64
N LYS A 74 35.10 2.71 -7.52
CA LYS A 74 35.99 2.37 -6.42
C LYS A 74 35.70 0.96 -5.93
N THR A 75 36.68 0.07 -6.07
CA THR A 75 36.65 -1.28 -5.49
C THR A 75 37.51 -1.31 -4.23
N ILE A 76 37.06 -2.00 -3.22
CA ILE A 76 37.76 -2.25 -1.96
C ILE A 76 37.68 -3.75 -1.69
N GLU A 77 38.83 -4.40 -1.52
CA GLU A 77 38.92 -5.81 -1.16
C GLU A 77 38.52 -6.00 0.31
N ALA A 78 37.76 -7.03 0.60
CA ALA A 78 37.26 -7.28 1.95
C ALA A 78 38.39 -7.56 2.96
N GLU A 79 39.47 -8.20 2.50
CA GLU A 79 40.64 -8.47 3.33
C GLU A 79 41.49 -7.24 3.69
N ASP A 80 41.27 -6.11 3.03
CA ASP A 80 41.88 -4.84 3.40
C ASP A 80 41.15 -4.14 4.58
N GLY A 81 39.99 -4.70 4.99
CA GLY A 81 39.17 -4.18 6.07
C GLY A 81 39.65 -4.60 7.47
N LYS A 82 39.14 -3.88 8.46
CA LYS A 82 39.31 -4.24 9.87
C LYS A 82 38.24 -5.25 10.27
N LEU A 83 38.68 -6.45 10.64
CA LEU A 83 37.81 -7.54 11.06
C LEU A 83 37.47 -7.48 12.56
N SER A 84 36.26 -7.89 12.91
CA SER A 84 35.82 -8.06 14.30
C SER A 84 34.84 -9.24 14.41
N GLY A 85 34.63 -9.72 15.65
CA GLY A 85 33.92 -10.98 15.90
C GLY A 85 34.78 -12.18 15.54
N ASP A 86 34.14 -13.21 14.99
CA ASP A 86 34.77 -14.46 14.54
C ASP A 86 35.07 -14.44 13.02
N ALA A 87 35.14 -13.26 12.40
CA ALA A 87 35.43 -13.07 11.00
C ALA A 87 36.81 -13.65 10.60
N ILE A 88 36.88 -14.43 9.53
CA ILE A 88 38.07 -15.18 9.11
C ILE A 88 38.45 -14.83 7.66
N SER A 89 39.71 -14.45 7.44
CA SER A 89 40.29 -14.32 6.09
C SER A 89 40.69 -15.71 5.55
N THR A 90 40.33 -15.97 4.29
CA THR A 90 40.58 -17.24 3.63
C THR A 90 41.18 -17.01 2.24
N ASP A 91 42.27 -17.73 1.92
CA ASP A 91 42.95 -17.72 0.63
C ASP A 91 42.70 -18.99 -0.20
N LYS A 92 41.74 -19.82 0.22
CA LYS A 92 41.41 -21.11 -0.42
C LYS A 92 40.26 -20.93 -1.40
N ASN A 93 40.47 -21.29 -2.66
CA ASN A 93 39.51 -21.22 -3.74
C ASN A 93 38.51 -22.38 -3.68
N PHE A 94 37.50 -22.31 -2.81
CA PHE A 94 36.41 -23.31 -2.72
C PHE A 94 35.03 -22.70 -3.07
N LEU A 95 34.96 -21.39 -3.30
CA LEU A 95 33.72 -20.67 -3.66
C LEU A 95 33.80 -20.05 -5.06
N GLY A 96 34.75 -20.45 -5.89
CA GLY A 96 35.06 -19.84 -7.16
C GLY A 96 36.28 -18.90 -7.09
N ASP A 97 36.54 -18.18 -8.19
CA ASP A 97 37.66 -17.26 -8.27
C ASP A 97 37.37 -16.00 -7.45
N PHE A 98 38.33 -15.58 -6.65
CA PHE A 98 38.31 -14.33 -5.87
C PHE A 98 39.37 -13.34 -6.40
N THR A 99 39.21 -12.07 -6.02
CA THR A 99 40.20 -11.02 -6.28
C THR A 99 41.12 -10.81 -5.06
N GLY A 100 42.11 -9.95 -5.18
CA GLY A 100 43.01 -9.62 -4.07
C GLY A 100 43.82 -10.79 -3.53
N LYS A 101 43.74 -11.02 -2.20
CA LYS A 101 44.49 -12.04 -1.47
C LYS A 101 43.59 -13.16 -0.92
N GLY A 102 42.27 -13.05 -1.11
CA GLY A 102 41.30 -13.98 -0.57
C GLY A 102 39.97 -13.33 -0.32
N PHE A 103 39.13 -13.93 0.49
CA PHE A 103 37.82 -13.41 0.89
C PHE A 103 37.62 -13.57 2.41
N ILE A 104 36.63 -12.87 2.95
CA ILE A 104 36.30 -12.91 4.38
C ILE A 104 35.05 -13.74 4.60
N SER A 105 35.12 -14.67 5.55
CA SER A 105 33.99 -15.47 6.03
C SER A 105 33.41 -14.85 7.29
N LEU A 106 32.10 -14.64 7.31
CA LEU A 106 31.31 -14.11 8.43
C LEU A 106 30.21 -15.12 8.76
N PHE A 107 30.04 -15.48 10.01
CA PHE A 107 29.10 -16.54 10.45
C PHE A 107 28.02 -16.06 11.39
N HIS A 108 28.30 -14.97 12.15
CA HIS A 108 27.41 -14.43 13.17
C HIS A 108 27.01 -12.99 12.82
N ASP A 109 25.84 -12.56 13.26
CA ASP A 109 25.35 -11.18 13.11
C ASP A 109 26.28 -10.14 13.80
N THR A 110 27.11 -10.60 14.73
CA THR A 110 28.15 -9.81 15.42
C THR A 110 29.46 -9.69 14.63
N ASP A 111 29.67 -10.53 13.61
CA ASP A 111 30.86 -10.47 12.76
C ASP A 111 30.79 -9.28 11.82
N LYS A 112 31.93 -8.58 11.65
CA LYS A 112 31.98 -7.35 10.87
C LYS A 112 33.27 -7.21 10.09
N ILE A 113 33.14 -6.51 8.95
CA ILE A 113 34.24 -5.94 8.20
C ILE A 113 34.03 -4.42 8.16
N ASP A 114 34.96 -3.64 8.70
CA ASP A 114 34.95 -2.19 8.56
C ASP A 114 35.94 -1.78 7.45
N LEU A 115 35.46 -1.04 6.45
CA LEU A 115 36.20 -0.60 5.27
C LEU A 115 36.14 0.93 5.16
N ASP A 116 37.27 1.58 4.92
CA ASP A 116 37.33 3.01 4.69
C ASP A 116 37.10 3.35 3.22
N ILE A 117 36.26 4.33 2.94
CA ILE A 117 36.01 4.87 1.61
C ILE A 117 36.02 6.40 1.63
N GLU A 118 36.43 7.00 0.52
CA GLU A 118 36.28 8.43 0.26
C GLU A 118 35.34 8.64 -0.94
N ILE A 119 34.16 9.23 -0.68
CA ILE A 119 33.15 9.57 -1.67
C ILE A 119 33.46 10.98 -2.20
N PRO A 120 33.63 11.14 -3.53
CA PRO A 120 34.10 12.39 -4.10
C PRO A 120 33.05 13.51 -4.10
N GLU A 121 31.78 13.21 -4.30
CA GLU A 121 30.66 14.17 -4.33
C GLU A 121 29.40 13.52 -3.78
N ASP A 122 28.49 14.35 -3.24
CA ASP A 122 27.13 13.90 -2.89
C ASP A 122 26.46 13.31 -4.13
N GLY A 123 25.77 12.19 -3.99
CA GLY A 123 25.08 11.62 -5.13
C GLY A 123 24.58 10.21 -4.92
N SER A 124 24.11 9.63 -6.01
CA SER A 124 23.59 8.28 -6.10
C SER A 124 24.64 7.34 -6.66
N TYR A 125 24.84 6.23 -5.97
CA TYR A 125 25.84 5.22 -6.31
C TYR A 125 25.21 3.82 -6.32
N ASP A 126 25.66 2.99 -7.26
CA ASP A 126 25.39 1.56 -7.20
C ASP A 126 26.49 0.89 -6.36
N VAL A 127 26.07 -0.04 -5.50
CA VAL A 127 26.98 -0.82 -4.66
C VAL A 127 26.92 -2.27 -5.11
N ASN A 128 28.05 -2.80 -5.57
CA ASN A 128 28.17 -4.21 -5.92
C ASN A 128 29.00 -4.95 -4.88
N LEU A 129 28.40 -5.97 -4.27
CA LEU A 129 29.05 -6.86 -3.32
C LEU A 129 29.37 -8.18 -4.03
N VAL A 130 30.65 -8.49 -4.26
CA VAL A 130 31.07 -9.81 -4.72
C VAL A 130 31.07 -10.74 -3.51
N SER A 131 30.11 -11.66 -3.47
CA SER A 131 29.84 -12.46 -2.28
C SER A 131 29.18 -13.80 -2.61
N ALA A 132 29.26 -14.72 -1.63
CA ALA A 132 28.60 -16.01 -1.63
C ALA A 132 27.97 -16.25 -0.26
N ALA A 133 27.07 -17.23 -0.16
CA ALA A 133 26.48 -17.65 1.10
C ALA A 133 26.34 -19.17 1.19
N ASP A 134 26.30 -19.71 2.39
CA ASP A 134 26.00 -21.15 2.61
C ASP A 134 24.63 -21.54 2.05
N GLN A 135 23.68 -20.59 2.07
CA GLN A 135 22.34 -20.74 1.52
C GLN A 135 21.99 -19.51 0.68
N ALA A 136 21.49 -19.74 -0.52
CA ALA A 136 20.94 -18.65 -1.35
C ALA A 136 19.78 -17.94 -0.61
N GLY A 137 19.75 -16.61 -0.73
CA GLY A 137 18.78 -15.76 -0.01
C GLY A 137 19.25 -15.28 1.36
N SER A 138 20.48 -15.62 1.79
CA SER A 138 21.12 -14.97 2.94
C SER A 138 21.34 -13.48 2.66
N SER A 139 21.47 -12.68 3.71
CA SER A 139 21.56 -11.23 3.57
C SER A 139 22.79 -10.66 4.28
N CYS A 140 23.42 -9.67 3.62
CA CYS A 140 24.47 -8.84 4.19
C CYS A 140 23.92 -7.43 4.43
N GLN A 141 23.98 -6.95 5.67
CA GLN A 141 23.74 -5.55 5.98
C GLN A 141 24.96 -4.73 5.61
N ILE A 142 24.76 -3.72 4.78
CA ILE A 142 25.74 -2.69 4.47
C ILE A 142 25.36 -1.44 5.25
N SER A 143 26.25 -0.95 6.11
CA SER A 143 26.05 0.27 6.89
C SER A 143 27.12 1.29 6.54
N ILE A 144 26.82 2.58 6.69
CA ILE A 144 27.76 3.69 6.53
C ILE A 144 27.77 4.52 7.81
N ASP A 145 28.94 4.75 8.38
CA ASP A 145 29.15 5.51 9.62
C ASP A 145 28.24 5.04 10.77
N GLY A 146 27.92 3.75 10.79
CA GLY A 146 27.07 3.12 11.79
C GLY A 146 25.56 3.18 11.49
N ALA A 147 25.13 3.90 10.45
CA ALA A 147 23.75 3.90 10.00
C ALA A 147 23.54 2.83 8.92
N ALA A 148 22.42 2.11 8.95
CA ALA A 148 22.06 1.15 7.92
C ALA A 148 21.88 1.88 6.58
N LEU A 149 22.55 1.40 5.53
CA LEU A 149 22.46 1.95 4.18
C LEU A 149 21.53 1.10 3.31
N VAL A 150 21.87 -0.19 3.17
CA VAL A 150 21.11 -1.13 2.36
C VAL A 150 21.39 -2.57 2.80
N THR A 151 20.43 -3.46 2.55
CA THR A 151 20.61 -4.91 2.73
C THR A 151 20.80 -5.56 1.36
N SER A 152 21.96 -6.18 1.14
CA SER A 152 22.26 -6.94 -0.08
C SER A 152 21.84 -8.40 0.10
N LYS A 153 20.99 -8.93 -0.79
CA LYS A 153 20.64 -10.36 -0.83
C LYS A 153 21.70 -11.12 -1.61
N ILE A 154 22.20 -12.22 -1.03
CA ILE A 154 23.21 -13.09 -1.64
C ILE A 154 22.49 -14.34 -2.15
N ASN A 155 22.35 -14.44 -3.47
CA ASN A 155 21.53 -15.47 -4.12
C ASN A 155 22.34 -16.67 -4.63
N SER A 156 23.64 -16.73 -4.34
CA SER A 156 24.56 -17.75 -4.85
C SER A 156 25.36 -18.38 -3.70
N THR A 157 25.68 -19.67 -3.87
CA THR A 157 26.64 -20.38 -3.02
C THR A 157 28.07 -20.29 -3.56
N GLU A 158 28.27 -19.64 -4.71
CA GLU A 158 29.57 -19.31 -5.29
C GLU A 158 29.71 -17.79 -5.36
N LEU A 159 30.94 -17.25 -5.33
CA LEU A 159 31.20 -15.82 -5.41
C LEU A 159 30.57 -15.24 -6.69
N SER A 160 29.71 -14.28 -6.53
CA SER A 160 28.98 -13.62 -7.61
C SER A 160 28.64 -12.17 -7.26
N ASP A 161 28.33 -11.39 -8.28
CA ASP A 161 27.88 -10.00 -8.12
C ASP A 161 26.49 -9.94 -7.46
N ASN A 162 26.35 -9.10 -6.44
CA ASN A 162 25.10 -8.78 -5.78
C ASN A 162 24.99 -7.26 -5.68
N VAL A 163 24.19 -6.67 -6.57
CA VAL A 163 24.11 -5.22 -6.75
C VAL A 163 22.95 -4.64 -5.94
N ALA A 164 23.24 -3.58 -5.17
CA ALA A 164 22.26 -2.67 -4.63
C ALA A 164 22.36 -1.35 -5.40
N GLU A 165 21.27 -0.94 -6.02
CA GLU A 165 21.26 0.21 -6.92
C GLU A 165 20.84 1.49 -6.20
N LYS A 166 21.45 2.61 -6.64
CA LYS A 166 21.00 3.97 -6.34
C LYS A 166 20.97 4.34 -4.85
N VAL A 167 21.99 3.91 -4.10
CA VAL A 167 22.15 4.35 -2.72
C VAL A 167 22.66 5.79 -2.66
N LEU A 168 22.10 6.60 -1.76
CA LEU A 168 22.52 7.99 -1.55
C LEU A 168 23.72 8.04 -0.62
N LEU A 169 24.82 8.64 -1.09
CA LEU A 169 26.04 8.86 -0.31
C LEU A 169 26.41 10.33 -0.29
N THR A 170 26.93 10.79 0.83
CA THR A 170 27.47 12.15 0.97
C THR A 170 28.96 12.18 0.64
N LYS A 171 29.45 13.35 0.22
CA LYS A 171 30.88 13.60 -0.01
C LYS A 171 31.65 13.50 1.31
N GLY A 172 32.77 12.79 1.27
CA GLY A 172 33.66 12.72 2.43
C GLY A 172 34.29 11.36 2.65
N LYS A 173 34.90 11.23 3.82
CA LYS A 173 35.44 9.95 4.29
C LYS A 173 34.41 9.26 5.14
N HIS A 174 34.18 7.99 4.83
CA HIS A 174 33.18 7.17 5.48
C HIS A 174 33.76 5.81 5.87
N THR A 175 33.17 5.18 6.86
CA THR A 175 33.42 3.79 7.19
C THR A 175 32.21 2.96 6.75
N ILE A 176 32.44 2.01 5.84
CA ILE A 176 31.45 1.00 5.44
C ILE A 176 31.60 -0.19 6.38
N THR A 177 30.52 -0.63 6.99
CA THR A 177 30.48 -1.85 7.80
C THR A 177 29.62 -2.90 7.09
N LEU A 178 30.18 -4.10 6.90
CA LEU A 178 29.51 -5.26 6.34
C LEU A 178 29.32 -6.30 7.44
N ASN A 179 28.09 -6.79 7.64
CA ASN A 179 27.79 -7.85 8.59
C ASN A 179 26.63 -8.74 8.12
N PRO A 180 26.58 -10.04 8.52
CA PRO A 180 25.41 -10.88 8.29
C PRO A 180 24.17 -10.27 8.96
N LYS A 181 23.03 -10.32 8.28
CA LYS A 181 21.75 -9.90 8.88
C LYS A 181 21.14 -11.02 9.73
N ASP A 182 21.40 -12.26 9.37
CA ASP A 182 20.90 -13.45 10.05
C ASP A 182 22.07 -14.14 10.79
N ASP A 183 21.86 -14.48 12.05
CA ASP A 183 22.84 -15.27 12.82
C ASP A 183 22.96 -16.70 12.30
N MET A 184 24.17 -17.27 12.39
CA MET A 184 24.49 -18.66 11.98
C MET A 184 24.28 -18.99 10.49
N LYS A 185 24.12 -17.98 9.63
CA LYS A 185 24.12 -18.14 8.18
C LYS A 185 25.41 -17.58 7.61
N GLY A 186 26.34 -18.46 7.24
CA GLY A 186 27.63 -18.07 6.69
C GLY A 186 27.48 -17.25 5.39
N ILE A 187 28.10 -16.09 5.37
CA ILE A 187 28.31 -15.30 4.16
C ILE A 187 29.80 -15.07 3.93
N TYR A 188 30.18 -14.96 2.67
CA TYR A 188 31.56 -14.85 2.23
C TYR A 188 31.68 -13.64 1.32
N ILE A 189 32.59 -12.72 1.63
CA ILE A 189 32.72 -11.45 0.93
C ILE A 189 34.12 -11.32 0.36
N ASP A 190 34.20 -11.15 -0.97
CA ASP A 190 35.45 -10.90 -1.71
C ASP A 190 35.73 -9.41 -1.78
N SER A 191 34.82 -8.64 -2.34
CA SER A 191 35.04 -7.20 -2.54
C SER A 191 33.71 -6.42 -2.57
N ILE A 192 33.81 -5.10 -2.34
CA ILE A 192 32.72 -4.15 -2.53
C ILE A 192 33.14 -3.07 -3.52
N THR A 193 32.29 -2.79 -4.51
CA THR A 193 32.54 -1.79 -5.54
C THR A 193 31.44 -0.75 -5.55
N PHE A 194 31.83 0.52 -5.53
CA PHE A 194 30.92 1.67 -5.70
C PHE A 194 31.11 2.23 -7.11
N THR A 195 30.01 2.42 -7.83
CA THR A 195 29.98 3.06 -9.15
C THR A 195 28.90 4.14 -9.16
N THR A 196 29.04 5.14 -10.03
CA THR A 196 27.99 6.14 -10.22
C THR A 196 26.72 5.47 -10.73
N ALA A 197 25.61 5.65 -10.01
CA ALA A 197 24.32 5.11 -10.40
C ALA A 197 23.79 5.82 -11.65
N LYS A 198 23.09 5.07 -12.51
CA LYS A 198 22.35 5.62 -13.63
C LYS A 198 21.09 6.35 -13.13
N ALA A 199 20.67 7.36 -13.89
CA ALA A 199 19.39 8.01 -13.64
C ALA A 199 18.22 6.99 -13.69
N VAL A 200 17.18 7.28 -12.93
CA VAL A 200 15.94 6.50 -12.97
C VAL A 200 15.31 6.63 -14.36
N ASP A 201 14.89 5.50 -14.94
CA ASP A 201 14.14 5.51 -16.19
C ASP A 201 12.68 5.94 -15.91
N LEU A 202 12.31 7.11 -16.43
CA LEU A 202 10.98 7.68 -16.22
C LEU A 202 9.89 6.99 -17.05
N GLU A 203 10.27 6.21 -18.08
CA GLU A 203 9.29 5.47 -18.90
C GLU A 203 8.52 4.43 -18.07
N GLN A 204 9.09 3.91 -17.00
CA GLN A 204 8.42 2.96 -16.11
C GLN A 204 7.17 3.52 -15.42
N TYR A 205 7.04 4.84 -15.30
CA TYR A 205 5.88 5.50 -14.69
C TYR A 205 4.81 5.91 -15.71
N LYS A 206 5.06 5.68 -17.00
CA LYS A 206 4.05 5.91 -18.03
C LYS A 206 3.08 4.74 -18.05
N VAL A 207 1.86 5.00 -17.64
CA VAL A 207 0.78 4.03 -17.52
C VAL A 207 -0.40 4.45 -18.39
N SER A 208 -1.25 3.49 -18.78
CA SER A 208 -2.50 3.79 -19.46
C SER A 208 -3.44 4.55 -18.53
N ASN A 209 -4.22 5.49 -19.08
CA ASN A 209 -5.32 6.16 -18.37
C ASN A 209 -6.68 5.47 -18.61
N GLU A 210 -6.70 4.26 -19.16
CA GLU A 210 -7.91 3.46 -19.37
C GLU A 210 -8.18 2.60 -18.13
N LEU A 211 -9.39 2.72 -17.59
CA LEU A 211 -9.86 1.91 -16.46
C LEU A 211 -10.35 0.54 -16.93
N SER A 212 -10.24 -0.47 -16.05
CA SER A 212 -10.79 -1.82 -16.28
C SER A 212 -12.31 -1.79 -16.47
N ASN A 213 -13.02 -0.85 -15.84
CA ASN A 213 -14.43 -0.60 -16.09
C ASN A 213 -14.61 0.48 -17.16
N PRO A 214 -15.03 0.10 -18.40
CA PRO A 214 -15.23 1.07 -19.48
C PRO A 214 -16.42 2.01 -19.26
N ASN A 215 -17.27 1.73 -18.27
CA ASN A 215 -18.42 2.55 -17.91
C ASN A 215 -18.15 3.44 -16.67
N ALA A 216 -16.89 3.61 -16.28
CA ALA A 216 -16.52 4.43 -15.12
C ALA A 216 -17.12 5.84 -15.22
N THR A 217 -17.54 6.40 -14.07
CA THR A 217 -18.10 7.77 -14.02
C THR A 217 -17.06 8.80 -14.42
N GLU A 218 -17.48 9.99 -14.82
CA GLU A 218 -16.54 11.06 -15.16
C GLU A 218 -15.63 11.43 -13.98
N GLU A 219 -16.16 11.47 -12.77
CA GLU A 219 -15.39 11.77 -11.56
C GLU A 219 -14.33 10.70 -11.31
N THR A 220 -14.63 9.43 -11.57
CA THR A 220 -13.70 8.31 -11.45
C THR A 220 -12.60 8.40 -12.52
N GLN A 221 -12.96 8.74 -13.75
CA GLN A 221 -11.99 8.96 -14.83
C GLN A 221 -11.09 10.17 -14.55
N ARG A 222 -11.63 11.27 -14.00
CA ARG A 222 -10.86 12.45 -13.61
C ARG A 222 -9.86 12.13 -12.52
N LEU A 223 -10.29 11.40 -11.49
CA LEU A 223 -9.39 10.96 -10.43
C LEU A 223 -8.30 10.03 -10.98
N TYR A 224 -8.67 9.06 -11.82
CA TYR A 224 -7.69 8.14 -12.38
C TYR A 224 -6.70 8.86 -13.32
N ASN A 225 -7.17 9.80 -14.15
CA ASN A 225 -6.29 10.64 -14.96
C ASN A 225 -5.34 11.50 -14.10
N PHE A 226 -5.81 12.04 -12.98
CA PHE A 226 -4.93 12.71 -12.00
C PHE A 226 -3.84 11.74 -11.51
N LEU A 227 -4.21 10.56 -11.04
CA LEU A 227 -3.28 9.57 -10.52
C LEU A 227 -2.21 9.17 -11.55
N THR A 228 -2.60 8.94 -12.82
CA THR A 228 -1.66 8.62 -13.90
C THR A 228 -0.69 9.76 -14.19
N ASN A 229 -1.17 11.00 -14.14
CA ASN A 229 -0.36 12.19 -14.42
C ASN A 229 0.65 12.51 -13.32
N VAL A 230 0.36 12.17 -12.05
CA VAL A 230 1.25 12.44 -10.91
C VAL A 230 2.16 11.25 -10.58
N TYR A 231 1.87 10.07 -11.09
CA TYR A 231 2.67 8.87 -10.84
C TYR A 231 4.13 9.05 -11.28
N GLY A 232 5.05 8.73 -10.38
CA GLY A 232 6.47 8.96 -10.58
C GLY A 232 6.94 10.41 -10.39
N LYS A 233 6.02 11.37 -10.21
CA LYS A 233 6.32 12.79 -9.96
C LYS A 233 6.08 13.18 -8.51
N TYR A 234 5.04 12.62 -7.92
CA TYR A 234 4.65 12.83 -6.53
C TYR A 234 4.21 11.51 -5.89
N THR A 235 4.28 11.47 -4.58
CA THR A 235 3.63 10.48 -3.73
C THR A 235 2.47 11.15 -3.00
N ILE A 236 1.28 10.58 -3.00
CA ILE A 236 0.13 11.14 -2.30
C ILE A 236 0.09 10.61 -0.86
N SER A 237 -0.03 11.50 0.12
CA SER A 237 -0.12 11.10 1.53
C SER A 237 -1.48 10.52 1.87
N GLY A 238 -1.50 9.48 2.70
CA GLY A 238 -2.74 8.85 3.14
C GLY A 238 -2.67 8.36 4.58
N GLN A 239 -3.84 8.24 5.20
CA GLN A 239 -4.02 7.76 6.55
C GLN A 239 -5.34 6.98 6.68
N TYR A 240 -5.29 5.77 7.23
CA TYR A 240 -6.48 5.09 7.66
C TYR A 240 -7.04 5.72 8.93
N ALA A 241 -8.33 6.03 8.91
CA ALA A 241 -9.04 6.56 10.07
C ALA A 241 -9.58 5.43 10.95
N SER A 242 -9.74 5.70 12.23
CA SER A 242 -10.55 4.85 13.09
C SER A 242 -12.00 4.82 12.57
N ASN A 243 -12.58 3.62 12.49
CA ASN A 243 -13.76 3.29 11.67
C ASN A 243 -15.06 4.08 11.87
N SER A 244 -15.22 4.94 12.78
CA SER A 244 -16.48 5.69 12.95
C SER A 244 -16.31 7.20 12.96
N GLU A 245 -15.08 7.66 12.78
CA GLU A 245 -14.73 9.07 13.00
C GLU A 245 -14.22 9.78 11.73
N GLY A 246 -13.77 9.03 10.69
CA GLY A 246 -13.31 9.59 9.42
C GLY A 246 -12.24 10.67 9.62
N LYS A 247 -12.41 11.83 9.00
CA LYS A 247 -11.49 12.98 9.14
C LYS A 247 -11.38 13.54 10.57
N ASP A 248 -12.35 13.25 11.43
CA ASP A 248 -12.36 13.69 12.82
C ASP A 248 -11.65 12.67 13.74
N SER A 249 -11.13 11.58 13.16
CA SER A 249 -10.35 10.58 13.89
C SER A 249 -9.13 11.22 14.55
N ARG A 250 -8.68 10.59 15.63
CA ARG A 250 -7.52 11.08 16.38
C ARG A 250 -6.27 11.15 15.51
N GLU A 251 -6.10 10.23 14.58
CA GLU A 251 -4.99 10.18 13.65
C GLU A 251 -4.91 11.48 12.84
N PHE A 252 -6.00 11.85 12.14
CA PHE A 252 -6.07 13.08 11.34
C PHE A 252 -5.86 14.33 12.18
N VAL A 253 -6.50 14.39 13.35
CA VAL A 253 -6.38 15.53 14.27
C VAL A 253 -4.94 15.72 14.75
N GLN A 254 -4.24 14.63 15.10
CA GLN A 254 -2.85 14.73 15.58
C GLN A 254 -1.87 15.02 14.44
N LEU A 255 -2.04 14.41 13.26
CA LEU A 255 -1.21 14.72 12.10
C LEU A 255 -1.30 16.21 11.74
N LYS A 256 -2.52 16.73 11.59
CA LYS A 256 -2.71 18.16 11.31
C LYS A 256 -2.12 19.08 12.38
N LYS A 257 -2.30 18.72 13.65
CA LYS A 257 -1.79 19.50 14.77
C LYS A 257 -0.26 19.54 14.83
N GLU A 258 0.40 18.38 14.68
CA GLU A 258 1.85 18.25 14.88
C GLU A 258 2.66 18.56 13.61
N LEU A 259 2.09 18.30 12.43
CA LEU A 259 2.78 18.48 11.14
C LEU A 259 2.30 19.72 10.37
N GLY A 260 1.13 20.25 10.71
CA GLY A 260 0.53 21.39 9.99
C GLY A 260 -0.08 21.04 8.65
N ALA A 261 -0.13 19.76 8.28
CA ALA A 261 -0.61 19.24 7.01
C ALA A 261 -1.66 18.13 7.23
N THR A 262 -2.57 17.97 6.28
CA THR A 262 -3.63 16.95 6.32
C THR A 262 -3.33 15.87 5.28
N PRO A 263 -3.40 14.56 5.62
CA PRO A 263 -3.31 13.50 4.60
C PRO A 263 -4.33 13.71 3.47
N ALA A 264 -3.90 13.50 2.23
CA ALA A 264 -4.76 13.69 1.05
C ALA A 264 -5.75 12.53 0.85
N ILE A 265 -5.37 11.30 1.26
CA ILE A 265 -6.20 10.11 1.15
C ILE A 265 -6.76 9.76 2.52
N LEU A 266 -8.09 9.65 2.60
CA LEU A 266 -8.79 9.07 3.73
C LEU A 266 -8.98 7.57 3.49
N GLY A 267 -8.33 6.73 4.32
CA GLY A 267 -8.53 5.29 4.32
C GLY A 267 -9.68 4.89 5.24
N LEU A 268 -10.58 4.08 4.73
CA LEU A 268 -11.75 3.56 5.44
C LEU A 268 -11.83 2.03 5.28
N ASP A 269 -12.46 1.36 6.24
CA ASP A 269 -12.66 -0.08 6.23
C ASP A 269 -14.13 -0.44 6.42
N LEU A 270 -14.64 -1.27 5.52
CA LEU A 270 -16.04 -1.75 5.59
C LEU A 270 -16.22 -2.96 6.53
N ILE A 271 -15.25 -3.26 7.39
CA ILE A 271 -15.27 -4.40 8.31
C ILE A 271 -16.60 -4.49 9.10
N GLU A 272 -17.05 -3.38 9.70
CA GLU A 272 -18.25 -3.36 10.52
C GLU A 272 -19.57 -3.40 9.71
N ALA A 273 -19.49 -3.24 8.39
CA ALA A 273 -20.63 -3.40 7.48
C ALA A 273 -20.82 -4.86 7.02
N SER A 274 -19.92 -5.77 7.38
CA SER A 274 -20.08 -7.20 7.08
C SER A 274 -21.36 -7.75 7.70
N PRO A 275 -22.23 -8.46 6.94
CA PRO A 275 -23.51 -8.98 7.46
C PRO A 275 -23.36 -9.83 8.71
N SER A 276 -22.30 -10.65 8.79
CA SER A 276 -22.02 -11.47 9.97
C SER A 276 -21.66 -10.65 11.21
N ARG A 277 -21.02 -9.48 11.04
CA ARG A 277 -20.75 -8.56 12.16
C ARG A 277 -22.02 -7.89 12.64
N ILE A 278 -22.88 -7.46 11.72
CA ILE A 278 -24.20 -6.89 12.03
C ILE A 278 -25.05 -7.92 12.79
N ALA A 279 -25.07 -9.18 12.34
CA ALA A 279 -25.78 -10.27 13.02
C ALA A 279 -25.25 -10.56 14.44
N ASN A 280 -24.00 -10.23 14.72
CA ASN A 280 -23.35 -10.40 16.03
C ASN A 280 -23.28 -9.10 16.86
N GLY A 281 -23.93 -8.01 16.43
CA GLY A 281 -24.13 -6.81 17.24
C GLY A 281 -23.45 -5.54 16.77
N SER A 282 -22.76 -5.54 15.62
CA SER A 282 -22.37 -4.29 14.96
C SER A 282 -23.60 -3.53 14.49
N SER A 283 -23.47 -2.21 14.34
CA SER A 283 -24.59 -1.37 13.96
C SER A 283 -25.05 -1.63 12.53
N GLU A 284 -26.35 -1.77 12.30
CA GLU A 284 -26.93 -1.83 10.95
C GLU A 284 -26.64 -0.58 10.11
N SER A 285 -26.30 0.53 10.75
CA SER A 285 -25.91 1.78 10.07
C SER A 285 -24.40 1.93 9.84
N SER A 286 -23.57 0.93 10.15
CA SER A 286 -22.10 1.03 9.99
C SER A 286 -21.70 1.41 8.57
N GLY A 287 -22.29 0.76 7.55
CA GLY A 287 -22.03 1.07 6.16
C GLY A 287 -22.41 2.51 5.78
N GLN A 288 -23.57 2.99 6.25
CA GLN A 288 -24.04 4.35 5.99
C GLN A 288 -23.14 5.41 6.66
N ILE A 289 -22.61 5.12 7.85
CA ILE A 289 -21.67 6.02 8.54
C ILE A 289 -20.39 6.14 7.71
N ILE A 290 -19.83 5.03 7.25
CA ILE A 290 -18.62 5.01 6.42
C ILE A 290 -18.87 5.72 5.08
N ALA A 291 -20.02 5.48 4.43
CA ALA A 291 -20.38 6.18 3.19
C ALA A 291 -20.49 7.70 3.42
N ALA A 292 -21.09 8.12 4.54
CA ALA A 292 -21.20 9.55 4.86
C ALA A 292 -19.83 10.21 5.07
N GLN A 293 -18.86 9.52 5.69
CA GLN A 293 -17.50 10.00 5.86
C GLN A 293 -16.78 10.16 4.51
N ALA A 294 -16.91 9.18 3.62
CA ALA A 294 -16.34 9.24 2.28
C ALA A 294 -16.95 10.38 1.46
N MET A 295 -18.27 10.56 1.51
CA MET A 295 -18.96 11.66 0.86
C MET A 295 -18.50 13.03 1.40
N ASP A 296 -18.34 13.16 2.72
CA ASP A 296 -17.86 14.39 3.33
C ASP A 296 -16.43 14.72 2.89
N TRP A 297 -15.54 13.71 2.90
CA TRP A 297 -14.16 13.89 2.49
C TRP A 297 -14.00 14.32 1.03
N TRP A 298 -14.67 13.62 0.10
CA TRP A 298 -14.63 13.96 -1.32
C TRP A 298 -15.35 15.27 -1.61
N ASN A 299 -16.59 15.44 -1.08
CA ASN A 299 -17.45 16.54 -1.48
C ASN A 299 -17.10 17.88 -0.81
N ASN A 300 -16.69 17.88 0.44
CA ASN A 300 -16.48 19.08 1.24
C ASN A 300 -15.00 19.41 1.43
N GLU A 301 -14.13 18.38 1.59
CA GLU A 301 -12.71 18.61 1.78
C GLU A 301 -11.90 18.52 0.47
N GLY A 302 -12.42 17.86 -0.57
CA GLY A 302 -11.74 17.69 -1.86
C GLY A 302 -10.67 16.63 -1.86
N GLY A 303 -10.65 15.74 -0.86
CA GLY A 303 -9.66 14.67 -0.73
C GLY A 303 -10.06 13.37 -1.41
N ILE A 304 -9.14 12.43 -1.51
CA ILE A 304 -9.30 11.11 -2.14
C ILE A 304 -9.73 10.09 -1.10
N VAL A 305 -10.54 9.11 -1.48
CA VAL A 305 -11.00 8.04 -0.59
C VAL A 305 -10.47 6.70 -1.05
N THR A 306 -9.84 5.94 -0.14
CA THR A 306 -9.56 4.51 -0.33
C THR A 306 -10.38 3.69 0.64
N MET A 307 -10.89 2.54 0.18
CA MET A 307 -11.65 1.61 1.01
C MET A 307 -11.12 0.20 0.87
N CYS A 308 -10.89 -0.46 2.01
CA CYS A 308 -10.72 -1.90 2.08
C CYS A 308 -11.92 -2.56 2.77
N TRP A 309 -11.94 -3.87 2.77
CA TRP A 309 -12.95 -4.65 3.46
C TRP A 309 -12.33 -5.87 4.13
N HIS A 310 -12.12 -5.80 5.44
CA HIS A 310 -11.84 -6.98 6.25
C HIS A 310 -13.12 -7.82 6.34
N TRP A 311 -13.36 -8.61 5.30
CA TRP A 311 -14.58 -9.38 5.13
C TRP A 311 -14.69 -10.49 6.17
N ASN A 312 -15.49 -10.26 7.18
CA ASN A 312 -15.78 -11.26 8.20
C ASN A 312 -16.60 -12.40 7.58
N ALA A 313 -16.13 -13.64 7.71
CA ALA A 313 -16.79 -14.80 7.12
C ALA A 313 -18.27 -14.93 7.54
N PRO A 314 -19.11 -15.64 6.76
CA PRO A 314 -20.53 -15.79 7.08
C PRO A 314 -20.78 -16.45 8.44
N GLU A 315 -21.90 -16.08 9.09
CA GLU A 315 -22.22 -16.43 10.48
C GLU A 315 -22.13 -17.92 10.83
N PRO A 316 -22.60 -18.87 9.98
CA PRO A 316 -22.54 -20.29 10.31
C PRO A 316 -21.13 -20.86 10.45
N TYR A 317 -20.13 -20.14 9.87
CA TYR A 317 -18.73 -20.61 9.82
C TYR A 317 -17.82 -19.91 10.83
N LEU A 318 -18.35 -19.00 11.64
CA LEU A 318 -17.60 -18.25 12.66
C LEU A 318 -17.35 -19.09 13.93
N ASN A 319 -16.57 -18.52 14.85
CA ASN A 319 -16.19 -19.13 16.13
C ASN A 319 -15.47 -20.48 15.97
N ALA A 320 -14.74 -20.65 14.88
CA ALA A 320 -13.96 -21.87 14.66
C ALA A 320 -12.68 -21.87 15.51
N ASN A 321 -12.22 -23.06 15.86
CA ASN A 321 -10.92 -23.30 16.53
C ASN A 321 -10.70 -22.52 17.85
N GLY A 322 -11.77 -22.05 18.50
CA GLY A 322 -11.70 -21.29 19.75
C GLY A 322 -11.54 -19.78 19.57
N HIS A 323 -11.51 -19.28 18.34
CA HIS A 323 -11.51 -17.86 18.02
C HIS A 323 -12.89 -17.24 18.16
N ALA A 324 -12.92 -15.93 18.41
CA ALA A 324 -14.16 -15.19 18.54
C ALA A 324 -14.72 -14.76 17.16
N TRP A 325 -16.02 -14.50 17.09
CA TRP A 325 -16.67 -14.11 15.84
C TRP A 325 -16.08 -12.85 15.17
N TRP A 326 -15.52 -11.91 15.94
CA TRP A 326 -14.94 -10.69 15.41
C TRP A 326 -13.56 -10.89 14.74
N GLU A 327 -12.96 -12.07 14.92
CA GLU A 327 -11.71 -12.48 14.25
C GLU A 327 -11.97 -13.18 12.90
N GLY A 328 -13.26 -13.32 12.51
CA GLY A 328 -13.72 -14.15 11.40
C GLY A 328 -13.22 -13.76 9.99
N PHE A 329 -12.45 -12.71 9.82
CA PHE A 329 -11.70 -12.42 8.59
C PHE A 329 -10.41 -13.25 8.49
N ASN A 330 -9.87 -13.74 9.62
CA ASN A 330 -8.71 -14.64 9.64
C ASN A 330 -9.10 -16.07 9.27
N GLN A 331 -8.24 -16.76 8.49
CA GLN A 331 -8.50 -18.13 8.06
C GLN A 331 -8.67 -19.10 9.23
N GLU A 332 -7.94 -18.92 10.33
CA GLU A 332 -7.98 -19.80 11.50
C GLU A 332 -9.24 -19.57 12.36
N ALA A 333 -9.92 -18.43 12.22
CA ALA A 333 -11.10 -18.07 12.99
C ALA A 333 -12.43 -18.48 12.31
N THR A 334 -12.35 -19.10 11.13
CA THR A 334 -13.53 -19.55 10.39
C THR A 334 -13.35 -20.98 9.85
N SER A 335 -14.46 -21.70 9.72
CA SER A 335 -14.52 -22.98 9.02
C SER A 335 -14.96 -22.83 7.55
N PHE A 336 -15.17 -21.62 7.07
CA PHE A 336 -15.59 -21.34 5.70
C PHE A 336 -14.53 -21.77 4.70
N SER A 337 -14.97 -22.47 3.67
CA SER A 337 -14.09 -22.91 2.57
C SER A 337 -14.53 -22.29 1.25
N LEU A 338 -13.81 -21.27 0.79
CA LEU A 338 -14.08 -20.61 -0.48
C LEU A 338 -14.16 -21.61 -1.64
N ALA A 339 -13.21 -22.56 -1.73
CA ALA A 339 -13.20 -23.55 -2.80
C ALA A 339 -14.47 -24.41 -2.83
N LYS A 340 -15.02 -24.79 -1.66
CA LYS A 340 -16.27 -25.57 -1.59
C LYS A 340 -17.49 -24.75 -2.00
N ALA A 341 -17.52 -23.48 -1.63
CA ALA A 341 -18.57 -22.57 -2.05
C ALA A 341 -18.57 -22.39 -3.59
N LEU A 342 -17.42 -22.10 -4.18
CA LEU A 342 -17.29 -21.86 -5.60
C LEU A 342 -17.53 -23.11 -6.45
N ASN A 343 -17.09 -24.31 -6.02
CA ASN A 343 -17.27 -25.56 -6.80
C ASN A 343 -18.65 -26.22 -6.61
N GLY A 344 -19.54 -25.61 -5.80
CA GLY A 344 -20.90 -26.07 -5.57
C GLY A 344 -21.06 -27.21 -4.55
N GLU A 345 -20.00 -27.59 -3.81
CA GLU A 345 -20.09 -28.52 -2.70
C GLU A 345 -20.80 -27.89 -1.51
N ASP A 346 -20.66 -26.57 -1.32
CA ASP A 346 -21.30 -25.77 -0.29
C ASP A 346 -22.12 -24.65 -0.94
N LYS A 347 -23.36 -25.00 -1.31
CA LYS A 347 -24.29 -24.06 -1.95
C LYS A 347 -24.73 -22.94 -1.02
N GLU A 348 -24.95 -23.25 0.26
CA GLU A 348 -25.33 -22.24 1.24
C GLU A 348 -24.18 -21.25 1.46
N GLY A 349 -22.94 -21.74 1.51
CA GLY A 349 -21.75 -20.89 1.54
C GLY A 349 -21.64 -19.97 0.33
N TYR A 350 -21.99 -20.45 -0.88
CA TYR A 350 -22.04 -19.60 -2.07
C TYR A 350 -23.14 -18.53 -1.97
N ASP A 351 -24.32 -18.90 -1.51
CA ASP A 351 -25.44 -17.95 -1.32
C ASP A 351 -25.05 -16.85 -0.32
N TYR A 352 -24.29 -17.18 0.72
CA TYR A 352 -23.74 -16.20 1.65
C TYR A 352 -22.72 -15.26 1.01
N LEU A 353 -21.83 -15.76 0.13
CA LEU A 353 -20.90 -14.88 -0.61
C LEU A 353 -21.66 -13.82 -1.40
N ILE A 354 -22.69 -14.24 -2.14
CA ILE A 354 -23.53 -13.32 -2.93
C ILE A 354 -24.23 -12.32 -2.03
N ARG A 355 -24.85 -12.77 -0.93
CA ARG A 355 -25.51 -11.91 0.06
C ARG A 355 -24.57 -10.83 0.60
N ASP A 356 -23.35 -11.23 0.95
CA ASP A 356 -22.39 -10.32 1.58
C ASP A 356 -21.88 -9.29 0.58
N ILE A 357 -21.61 -9.70 -0.67
CA ILE A 357 -21.23 -8.77 -1.74
C ILE A 357 -22.38 -7.79 -2.01
N ASP A 358 -23.63 -8.27 -2.06
CA ASP A 358 -24.80 -7.42 -2.27
C ASP A 358 -25.01 -6.41 -1.12
N ALA A 359 -24.76 -6.82 0.12
CA ALA A 359 -24.83 -5.93 1.27
C ALA A 359 -23.79 -4.79 1.21
N ILE A 360 -22.57 -5.09 0.75
CA ILE A 360 -21.55 -4.06 0.52
C ILE A 360 -21.88 -3.22 -0.71
N ALA A 361 -22.49 -3.82 -1.74
CA ALA A 361 -22.94 -3.07 -2.92
C ALA A 361 -23.93 -1.95 -2.53
N GLU A 362 -24.83 -2.17 -1.56
CA GLU A 362 -25.76 -1.13 -1.07
C GLU A 362 -25.02 0.09 -0.48
N VAL A 363 -23.83 -0.10 0.11
CA VAL A 363 -22.99 1.00 0.59
C VAL A 363 -22.31 1.71 -0.59
N LEU A 364 -21.73 0.95 -1.52
CA LEU A 364 -21.01 1.49 -2.67
C LEU A 364 -21.96 2.21 -3.65
N ILE A 365 -23.20 1.76 -3.81
CA ILE A 365 -24.24 2.43 -4.61
C ILE A 365 -24.51 3.84 -4.08
N GLN A 366 -24.54 4.04 -2.77
CA GLN A 366 -24.73 5.38 -2.19
C GLN A 366 -23.58 6.32 -2.61
N LEU A 367 -22.35 5.81 -2.71
CA LEU A 367 -21.20 6.58 -3.15
C LEU A 367 -21.23 6.85 -4.66
N ASP A 368 -21.63 5.85 -5.46
CA ASP A 368 -21.82 6.01 -6.91
C ASP A 368 -22.92 7.03 -7.23
N ASP A 369 -24.06 6.95 -6.54
CA ASP A 369 -25.17 7.90 -6.68
C ASP A 369 -24.80 9.33 -6.28
N ASN A 370 -23.79 9.51 -5.40
CA ASN A 370 -23.28 10.81 -4.94
C ASN A 370 -21.96 11.24 -5.63
N HIS A 371 -21.57 10.56 -6.71
CA HIS A 371 -20.41 10.90 -7.53
C HIS A 371 -19.08 10.89 -6.75
N VAL A 372 -18.90 9.94 -5.84
CA VAL A 372 -17.68 9.79 -5.02
C VAL A 372 -16.83 8.66 -5.57
N PRO A 373 -15.73 8.93 -6.28
CA PRO A 373 -14.84 7.88 -6.75
C PRO A 373 -14.08 7.23 -5.58
N ILE A 374 -13.88 5.92 -5.64
CA ILE A 374 -13.27 5.13 -4.58
C ILE A 374 -12.08 4.34 -5.13
N LEU A 375 -10.93 4.44 -4.47
CA LEU A 375 -9.84 3.48 -4.60
C LEU A 375 -10.26 2.22 -3.84
N TRP A 376 -10.85 1.26 -4.56
CA TRP A 376 -11.44 0.05 -3.99
C TRP A 376 -10.41 -1.07 -3.87
N ARG A 377 -10.08 -1.45 -2.64
CA ARG A 377 -9.06 -2.45 -2.30
C ARG A 377 -9.68 -3.66 -1.57
N PRO A 378 -10.49 -4.46 -2.25
CA PRO A 378 -11.06 -5.67 -1.67
C PRO A 378 -10.04 -6.80 -1.63
N LEU A 379 -10.31 -7.83 -0.83
CA LEU A 379 -9.56 -9.09 -0.82
C LEU A 379 -8.04 -8.90 -0.69
N HIS A 380 -7.65 -7.83 0.02
CA HIS A 380 -6.25 -7.48 0.22
C HIS A 380 -5.48 -8.60 0.92
N GLU A 381 -4.17 -8.64 0.73
CA GLU A 381 -3.25 -9.59 1.35
C GLU A 381 -3.61 -11.09 1.14
N GLY A 382 -4.45 -11.38 0.13
CA GLY A 382 -5.02 -12.71 -0.07
C GLY A 382 -3.99 -13.81 -0.35
N GLY A 383 -2.82 -13.48 -0.90
CA GLY A 383 -1.71 -14.41 -1.13
C GLY A 383 -0.79 -14.60 0.07
N GLY A 384 -0.96 -13.80 1.14
CA GLY A 384 -0.09 -13.80 2.31
C GLY A 384 1.36 -13.44 1.96
N ASP A 385 2.31 -13.84 2.80
CA ASP A 385 3.73 -13.64 2.52
C ASP A 385 4.17 -14.51 1.33
N PRO A 386 4.66 -13.92 0.22
CA PRO A 386 5.07 -14.67 -0.97
C PRO A 386 6.19 -15.68 -0.70
N GLN A 387 7.05 -15.44 0.28
CA GLN A 387 8.15 -16.34 0.64
C GLN A 387 7.63 -17.63 1.25
N TRP A 388 6.55 -17.55 2.02
CA TRP A 388 6.00 -18.69 2.75
C TRP A 388 4.74 -19.26 2.13
N ASN A 389 4.13 -18.55 1.16
CA ASN A 389 2.81 -18.85 0.57
C ASN A 389 1.79 -19.18 1.67
N ASN A 390 1.68 -18.29 2.64
CA ASN A 390 0.94 -18.46 3.87
C ASN A 390 -0.15 -17.39 4.01
N PRO A 391 -1.29 -17.55 3.31
CA PRO A 391 -2.44 -16.65 3.47
C PRO A 391 -2.92 -16.63 4.92
N TRP A 392 -3.22 -15.49 5.46
CA TRP A 392 -3.78 -15.34 6.82
C TRP A 392 -5.26 -15.00 6.80
N PHE A 393 -5.79 -14.52 5.68
CA PHE A 393 -7.21 -14.25 5.50
C PHE A 393 -7.93 -15.41 4.79
N TRP A 394 -9.21 -15.64 5.13
CA TRP A 394 -9.97 -16.77 4.60
C TRP A 394 -10.13 -16.72 3.07
N TRP A 395 -10.21 -15.54 2.46
CA TRP A 395 -10.36 -15.41 1.00
C TRP A 395 -9.13 -15.86 0.21
N GLY A 396 -7.97 -15.97 0.85
CA GLY A 396 -6.75 -16.50 0.26
C GLY A 396 -6.49 -17.98 0.59
N ALA A 397 -7.08 -18.49 1.67
CA ALA A 397 -6.77 -19.78 2.25
C ALA A 397 -7.05 -20.98 1.31
N SER A 398 -7.96 -20.84 0.35
CA SER A 398 -8.26 -21.88 -0.66
C SER A 398 -7.33 -21.86 -1.87
N GLY A 399 -6.32 -21.01 -1.88
CA GLY A 399 -5.30 -20.90 -2.92
C GLY A 399 -5.65 -19.89 -4.04
N ALA A 400 -4.69 -19.70 -4.93
CA ALA A 400 -4.72 -18.64 -5.93
C ALA A 400 -5.89 -18.73 -6.91
N ASP A 401 -6.25 -19.93 -7.35
CA ASP A 401 -7.33 -20.10 -8.34
C ASP A 401 -8.70 -19.73 -7.75
N ALA A 402 -9.00 -20.15 -6.51
CA ALA A 402 -10.23 -19.79 -5.84
C ALA A 402 -10.29 -18.26 -5.55
N TYR A 403 -9.16 -17.68 -5.15
CA TYR A 403 -9.07 -16.23 -4.95
C TYR A 403 -9.37 -15.45 -6.23
N LYS A 404 -8.75 -15.84 -7.35
CA LYS A 404 -8.99 -15.19 -8.66
C LYS A 404 -10.45 -15.33 -9.11
N GLU A 405 -11.07 -16.47 -8.84
CA GLU A 405 -12.49 -16.68 -9.12
C GLU A 405 -13.37 -15.77 -8.25
N LEU A 406 -13.07 -15.65 -6.95
CA LEU A 406 -13.78 -14.73 -6.06
C LEU A 406 -13.60 -13.26 -6.48
N TRP A 407 -12.38 -12.86 -6.90
CA TRP A 407 -12.14 -11.50 -7.40
C TRP A 407 -13.02 -11.20 -8.62
N LYS A 408 -13.05 -12.10 -9.59
CA LYS A 408 -13.88 -11.96 -10.80
C LYS A 408 -15.36 -11.95 -10.48
N LEU A 409 -15.80 -12.82 -9.57
CA LEU A 409 -17.19 -12.83 -9.09
C LEU A 409 -17.58 -11.49 -8.45
N MET A 410 -16.72 -10.94 -7.60
CA MET A 410 -16.96 -9.64 -6.96
C MET A 410 -16.96 -8.50 -7.99
N TYR A 411 -15.99 -8.49 -8.91
CA TYR A 411 -15.93 -7.51 -9.99
C TYR A 411 -17.21 -7.54 -10.84
N ASP A 412 -17.60 -8.71 -11.32
CA ASP A 412 -18.80 -8.89 -12.14
C ASP A 412 -20.07 -8.50 -11.35
N ARG A 413 -20.14 -8.86 -10.08
CA ARG A 413 -21.30 -8.55 -9.25
C ARG A 413 -21.44 -7.05 -9.01
N LEU A 414 -20.36 -6.36 -8.63
CA LEU A 414 -20.40 -4.93 -8.36
C LEU A 414 -20.53 -4.11 -9.67
N THR A 415 -19.72 -4.40 -10.69
CA THR A 415 -19.65 -3.59 -11.90
C THR A 415 -20.77 -3.92 -12.88
N ASN A 416 -21.00 -5.21 -13.19
CA ASN A 416 -21.89 -5.61 -14.27
C ASN A 416 -23.34 -5.85 -13.79
N TYR A 417 -23.52 -6.39 -12.58
CA TYR A 417 -24.86 -6.66 -12.04
C TYR A 417 -25.46 -5.44 -11.31
N HIS A 418 -24.68 -4.82 -10.38
CA HIS A 418 -25.14 -3.64 -9.63
C HIS A 418 -24.89 -2.31 -10.36
N HIS A 419 -24.13 -2.32 -11.46
CA HIS A 419 -23.75 -1.12 -12.24
C HIS A 419 -23.08 -0.04 -11.42
N ILE A 420 -22.19 -0.43 -10.49
CA ILE A 420 -21.38 0.47 -9.68
C ILE A 420 -20.17 0.89 -10.52
N ASN A 421 -20.11 2.17 -10.89
CA ASN A 421 -19.15 2.70 -11.86
C ASN A 421 -18.15 3.71 -11.29
N ASN A 422 -18.12 3.87 -9.98
CA ASN A 422 -17.25 4.80 -9.27
C ASN A 422 -16.01 4.15 -8.63
N LEU A 423 -15.71 2.89 -8.97
CA LEU A 423 -14.62 2.13 -8.38
C LEU A 423 -13.38 2.12 -9.28
N ILE A 424 -12.22 2.45 -8.69
CA ILE A 424 -10.88 2.19 -9.24
C ILE A 424 -10.35 0.95 -8.50
N TRP A 425 -10.14 -0.14 -9.22
CA TRP A 425 -9.83 -1.45 -8.64
C TRP A 425 -8.35 -1.57 -8.29
N VAL A 426 -8.05 -1.60 -6.98
CA VAL A 426 -6.70 -1.75 -6.42
C VAL A 426 -6.48 -3.19 -6.00
N TRP A 427 -5.72 -3.96 -6.77
CA TRP A 427 -5.32 -5.31 -6.38
C TRP A 427 -4.11 -5.26 -5.46
N ASN A 428 -4.23 -5.94 -4.33
CA ASN A 428 -3.19 -6.03 -3.31
C ASN A 428 -3.14 -7.47 -2.76
N GLY A 429 -2.96 -8.44 -3.64
CA GLY A 429 -2.92 -9.86 -3.24
C GLY A 429 -1.58 -10.30 -2.66
N GLN A 430 -0.57 -9.43 -2.57
CA GLN A 430 0.79 -9.66 -2.06
C GLN A 430 1.61 -10.68 -2.88
N ASN A 431 0.97 -11.61 -3.57
CA ASN A 431 1.63 -12.70 -4.31
C ASN A 431 1.11 -12.73 -5.77
N PRO A 432 1.98 -12.53 -6.79
CA PRO A 432 1.58 -12.50 -8.20
C PRO A 432 0.81 -13.73 -8.70
N GLN A 433 0.93 -14.90 -8.03
CA GLN A 433 0.13 -16.07 -8.37
C GLN A 433 -1.37 -15.83 -8.18
N TYR A 434 -1.75 -14.88 -7.33
CA TYR A 434 -3.13 -14.49 -7.02
C TYR A 434 -3.66 -13.38 -7.93
N TYR A 435 -2.87 -12.91 -8.89
CA TYR A 435 -3.28 -11.82 -9.78
C TYR A 435 -4.40 -12.27 -10.73
N PRO A 436 -5.57 -11.58 -10.75
CA PRO A 436 -6.74 -12.03 -11.50
C PRO A 436 -6.69 -11.70 -12.99
N GLY A 437 -5.80 -10.82 -13.41
CA GLY A 437 -5.63 -10.35 -14.79
C GLY A 437 -5.85 -8.85 -14.95
N ASP A 438 -5.21 -8.27 -15.99
CA ASP A 438 -5.20 -6.83 -16.24
C ASP A 438 -6.58 -6.24 -16.49
N GLU A 439 -7.50 -7.06 -17.01
CA GLU A 439 -8.87 -6.67 -17.32
C GLU A 439 -9.75 -6.43 -16.07
N TYR A 440 -9.26 -6.80 -14.88
CA TYR A 440 -9.98 -6.66 -13.60
C TYR A 440 -9.28 -5.75 -12.60
N VAL A 441 -8.15 -5.12 -12.99
CA VAL A 441 -7.29 -4.39 -12.08
C VAL A 441 -6.81 -3.09 -12.69
N ASP A 442 -6.95 -1.99 -12.00
CA ASP A 442 -6.45 -0.68 -12.42
C ASP A 442 -5.08 -0.36 -11.81
N ILE A 443 -4.89 -0.67 -10.54
CA ILE A 443 -3.72 -0.30 -9.74
C ILE A 443 -3.21 -1.51 -8.97
N LEU A 444 -1.88 -1.62 -8.84
CA LEU A 444 -1.22 -2.62 -8.00
C LEU A 444 -0.90 -1.99 -6.63
N GLY A 445 -1.34 -2.63 -5.57
CA GLY A 445 -1.02 -2.25 -4.21
C GLY A 445 -0.12 -3.26 -3.51
N TYR A 446 0.59 -2.82 -2.51
CA TYR A 446 1.33 -3.68 -1.57
C TYR A 446 1.23 -3.11 -0.16
N ASP A 447 1.09 -4.00 0.85
CA ASP A 447 1.03 -3.60 2.25
C ASP A 447 2.34 -3.98 2.94
N ILE A 448 2.95 -3.01 3.65
CA ILE A 448 4.26 -3.18 4.26
C ILE A 448 4.26 -2.71 5.71
N TYR A 449 4.50 -3.64 6.61
CA TYR A 449 4.78 -3.39 8.01
C TYR A 449 6.27 -3.62 8.27
N ALA A 450 7.08 -2.63 7.90
CA ALA A 450 8.52 -2.65 8.10
C ALA A 450 8.88 -2.61 9.59
N ASN A 451 10.15 -2.95 9.92
CA ASN A 451 10.63 -2.81 11.29
C ASN A 451 10.56 -1.34 11.74
N GLU A 452 10.47 -1.14 13.06
CA GLU A 452 10.53 0.19 13.66
C GLU A 452 11.70 1.01 13.10
N HIS A 453 11.41 2.24 12.66
CA HIS A 453 12.35 3.21 12.10
C HIS A 453 13.02 2.81 10.77
N ASP A 454 12.56 1.74 10.13
CA ASP A 454 13.02 1.38 8.78
C ASP A 454 12.33 2.25 7.72
N SER A 455 12.89 3.42 7.47
CA SER A 455 12.41 4.36 6.45
C SER A 455 13.06 4.14 5.08
N SER A 456 13.54 2.92 4.78
CA SER A 456 13.98 2.59 3.42
C SER A 456 12.82 2.70 2.43
N SER A 457 13.11 2.88 1.15
CA SER A 457 12.10 3.02 0.10
C SER A 457 11.27 1.75 -0.15
N GLN A 458 11.68 0.62 0.43
CA GLN A 458 11.11 -0.70 0.17
C GLN A 458 11.17 -1.09 -1.32
N LYS A 459 12.27 -0.71 -1.98
CA LYS A 459 12.48 -0.90 -3.43
C LYS A 459 12.28 -2.34 -3.90
N ASP A 460 12.70 -3.31 -3.13
CA ASP A 460 12.51 -4.73 -3.44
C ASP A 460 11.03 -5.12 -3.53
N LYS A 461 10.19 -4.56 -2.67
CA LYS A 461 8.73 -4.76 -2.70
C LYS A 461 8.07 -3.98 -3.84
N TYR A 462 8.55 -2.76 -4.09
CA TYR A 462 8.09 -1.97 -5.23
C TYR A 462 8.33 -2.70 -6.54
N ASP A 463 9.57 -3.15 -6.80
CA ASP A 463 9.94 -3.87 -8.02
C ASP A 463 9.20 -5.21 -8.15
N TYR A 464 9.05 -5.93 -7.03
CA TYR A 464 8.29 -7.17 -7.00
C TYR A 464 6.81 -6.95 -7.37
N THR A 465 6.22 -5.87 -6.87
CA THR A 465 4.83 -5.51 -7.18
C THR A 465 4.68 -5.09 -8.64
N GLN A 466 5.58 -4.23 -9.14
CA GLN A 466 5.59 -3.79 -10.52
C GLN A 466 5.73 -4.97 -11.51
N ALA A 467 6.51 -5.98 -11.15
CA ALA A 467 6.72 -7.18 -11.95
C ALA A 467 5.55 -8.18 -11.93
N THR A 468 4.42 -7.85 -11.28
CA THR A 468 3.23 -8.73 -11.24
C THR A 468 2.60 -8.92 -12.62
N THR A 469 2.69 -7.93 -13.48
CA THR A 469 2.19 -7.95 -14.86
C THR A 469 3.21 -7.35 -15.82
N GLU A 470 3.10 -7.69 -17.12
CA GLU A 470 3.91 -7.08 -18.17
C GLU A 470 3.41 -5.67 -18.57
N THR A 471 2.20 -5.31 -18.17
CA THR A 471 1.61 -3.99 -18.42
C THR A 471 2.04 -3.03 -17.31
N ASN A 472 2.58 -1.86 -17.67
CA ASN A 472 2.85 -0.82 -16.68
C ASN A 472 1.54 -0.39 -16.01
N LYS A 473 1.48 -0.53 -14.70
CA LYS A 473 0.38 -0.04 -13.85
C LYS A 473 0.91 0.86 -12.75
N ILE A 474 0.06 1.70 -12.20
CA ILE A 474 0.36 2.47 -10.99
C ILE A 474 0.67 1.47 -9.87
N VAL A 475 1.74 1.74 -9.11
CA VAL A 475 2.14 0.95 -7.94
C VAL A 475 2.03 1.80 -6.70
N ALA A 476 1.33 1.30 -5.69
CA ALA A 476 1.04 2.03 -4.46
C ALA A 476 1.42 1.24 -3.21
N LEU A 477 1.88 1.96 -2.19
CA LEU A 477 1.99 1.44 -0.83
C LEU A 477 0.63 1.61 -0.17
N SER A 478 -0.25 0.64 -0.41
CA SER A 478 -1.68 0.75 -0.11
C SER A 478 -1.98 0.71 1.38
N GLU A 479 -1.04 0.13 2.17
CA GLU A 479 -1.08 0.13 3.63
C GLU A 479 0.34 0.06 4.18
N ASN A 480 0.63 0.81 5.23
CA ASN A 480 1.96 0.78 5.82
C ASN A 480 1.95 1.04 7.33
N GLY A 481 2.92 0.43 8.03
CA GLY A 481 3.20 0.70 9.44
C GLY A 481 4.27 1.77 9.64
N VAL A 482 5.22 1.92 8.71
CA VAL A 482 6.35 2.86 8.77
C VAL A 482 6.38 3.70 7.51
N LEU A 483 6.68 4.99 7.63
CA LEU A 483 6.87 5.88 6.48
C LEU A 483 8.28 5.71 5.89
N PHE A 484 8.35 5.65 4.58
CA PHE A 484 9.61 5.67 3.86
C PHE A 484 10.13 7.11 3.65
N ASP A 485 11.45 7.22 3.45
CA ASP A 485 12.10 8.48 3.10
C ASP A 485 11.85 8.81 1.62
N PRO A 486 11.14 9.93 1.30
CA PRO A 486 10.83 10.27 -0.09
C PRO A 486 12.08 10.59 -0.93
N ASP A 487 13.16 11.10 -0.32
CA ASP A 487 14.39 11.37 -1.07
C ASP A 487 15.04 10.06 -1.54
N ILE A 488 15.04 9.03 -0.69
CA ILE A 488 15.54 7.69 -1.05
C ILE A 488 14.65 7.10 -2.16
N ALA A 489 13.33 7.10 -1.98
CA ALA A 489 12.39 6.51 -2.92
C ALA A 489 12.43 7.16 -4.31
N PHE A 490 12.53 8.48 -4.38
CA PHE A 490 12.65 9.20 -5.65
C PHE A 490 14.01 9.00 -6.32
N ASN A 491 15.05 8.77 -5.54
CA ASN A 491 16.40 8.52 -6.05
C ASN A 491 16.57 7.10 -6.59
N ASP A 492 16.06 6.08 -5.90
CA ASP A 492 16.23 4.68 -6.30
C ASP A 492 15.14 4.18 -7.25
N GLY A 493 14.06 4.95 -7.41
CA GLY A 493 12.96 4.66 -8.33
C GLY A 493 11.80 3.89 -7.72
N ALA A 494 11.75 3.69 -6.40
CA ALA A 494 10.57 3.17 -5.72
C ALA A 494 9.53 4.28 -5.46
N ARG A 495 9.06 4.93 -6.55
CA ARG A 495 8.16 6.09 -6.47
C ARG A 495 6.71 5.63 -6.30
N TRP A 496 6.40 5.18 -5.09
CA TRP A 496 5.04 4.78 -4.71
C TRP A 496 4.04 5.90 -5.01
N ALA A 497 2.96 5.59 -5.71
CA ALA A 497 1.94 6.58 -6.08
C ALA A 497 1.30 7.23 -4.85
N TRP A 498 1.11 6.44 -3.80
CA TRP A 498 0.71 6.93 -2.47
C TRP A 498 1.24 6.00 -1.38
N PHE A 499 1.21 6.48 -0.17
CA PHE A 499 1.23 5.66 1.03
C PHE A 499 -0.08 5.88 1.82
N CYS A 500 -0.53 4.88 2.59
CA CYS A 500 -1.68 5.04 3.48
C CYS A 500 -1.40 4.34 4.81
N THR A 501 -0.95 5.13 5.80
CA THR A 501 -0.52 4.59 7.09
C THR A 501 -1.72 4.01 7.85
N TRP A 502 -1.54 2.80 8.41
CA TRP A 502 -2.58 2.17 9.20
C TRP A 502 -2.83 2.96 10.50
N ASN A 503 -4.05 2.85 11.02
CA ASN A 503 -4.47 3.57 12.21
C ASN A 503 -3.90 2.95 13.51
N GLY A 504 -4.26 3.53 14.64
CA GLY A 504 -3.89 3.05 15.97
C GLY A 504 -2.40 3.19 16.26
N GLU A 505 -1.74 2.11 16.69
CA GLU A 505 -0.36 2.13 17.19
C GLU A 505 0.67 2.61 16.18
N PHE A 506 0.44 2.43 14.88
CA PHE A 506 1.35 2.90 13.83
C PHE A 506 1.39 4.43 13.70
N THR A 507 0.32 5.09 14.11
CA THR A 507 0.20 6.56 14.07
C THR A 507 0.19 7.18 15.47
N LEU A 508 -0.41 6.50 16.46
CA LEU A 508 -0.67 7.06 17.79
C LEU A 508 -0.07 6.24 18.91
N LYS A 509 0.49 6.94 19.91
CA LYS A 509 0.84 6.41 21.23
C LYS A 509 0.31 7.36 22.30
N ASP A 510 -0.41 6.82 23.29
CA ASP A 510 -1.04 7.63 24.34
C ASP A 510 -1.87 8.81 23.79
N MET A 511 -2.56 8.58 22.67
CA MET A 511 -3.39 9.58 21.97
C MET A 511 -2.63 10.77 21.39
N GLN A 512 -1.30 10.67 21.23
CA GLN A 512 -0.44 11.63 20.55
C GLN A 512 0.20 10.98 19.32
N LEU A 513 0.75 11.79 18.40
CA LEU A 513 1.54 11.27 17.29
C LEU A 513 2.71 10.45 17.84
N SER A 514 2.83 9.21 17.35
CA SER A 514 3.81 8.22 17.83
C SER A 514 5.14 8.37 17.12
N ASP A 515 6.23 8.10 17.85
CA ASP A 515 7.59 7.92 17.32
C ASP A 515 8.06 6.45 17.38
N GLU A 516 7.14 5.53 17.67
CA GLU A 516 7.47 4.12 17.87
C GLU A 516 7.84 3.42 16.55
N TYR A 517 7.03 3.57 15.51
CA TYR A 517 7.28 2.99 14.20
C TYR A 517 7.98 3.97 13.25
N THR A 518 7.44 5.17 13.12
CA THR A 518 8.03 6.26 12.33
C THR A 518 8.53 7.36 13.26
N THR A 519 9.80 7.75 13.15
CA THR A 519 10.34 8.82 13.98
C THR A 519 9.63 10.15 13.72
N LEU A 520 9.52 11.02 14.74
CA LEU A 520 8.90 12.34 14.58
C LEU A 520 9.60 13.21 13.52
N ASP A 521 10.91 13.03 13.35
CA ASP A 521 11.67 13.75 12.32
C ASP A 521 11.33 13.23 10.93
N MET A 522 11.10 11.91 10.77
CA MET A 522 10.65 11.33 9.50
C MET A 522 9.21 11.75 9.19
N TRP A 523 8.29 11.74 10.15
CA TRP A 523 6.94 12.31 9.97
C TRP A 523 6.99 13.73 9.41
N LYS A 524 7.80 14.60 10.02
CA LYS A 524 7.99 15.99 9.56
C LYS A 524 8.61 16.05 8.17
N LYS A 525 9.65 15.25 7.92
CA LYS A 525 10.33 15.19 6.62
C LYS A 525 9.34 14.82 5.51
N VAL A 526 8.57 13.75 5.70
CA VAL A 526 7.62 13.26 4.70
C VAL A 526 6.55 14.31 4.39
N TYR A 527 5.89 14.85 5.43
CA TYR A 527 4.78 15.79 5.25
C TYR A 527 5.22 17.22 4.89
N SER A 528 6.52 17.52 4.87
CA SER A 528 7.07 18.77 4.36
C SER A 528 7.86 18.62 3.06
N SER A 529 7.89 17.42 2.49
CA SER A 529 8.60 17.14 1.25
C SER A 529 7.84 17.67 0.04
N GLU A 530 8.52 18.40 -0.86
CA GLU A 530 7.97 18.82 -2.16
C GLU A 530 7.58 17.64 -3.07
N ARG A 531 7.92 16.39 -2.68
CA ARG A 531 7.59 15.16 -3.40
C ARG A 531 6.33 14.48 -2.87
N VAL A 532 5.77 14.98 -1.76
CA VAL A 532 4.61 14.38 -1.11
C VAL A 532 3.45 15.35 -1.15
N LEU A 533 2.34 14.94 -1.77
CA LEU A 533 1.12 15.75 -1.83
C LEU A 533 0.28 15.53 -0.57
N THR A 534 -0.03 16.62 0.09
CA THR A 534 -1.02 16.69 1.19
C THR A 534 -2.37 17.16 0.65
N LEU A 535 -3.41 17.13 1.47
CA LEU A 535 -4.75 17.58 1.06
C LEU A 535 -4.74 19.02 0.53
N GLU A 536 -3.95 19.88 1.18
CA GLU A 536 -3.85 21.29 0.85
C GLU A 536 -3.17 21.55 -0.51
N GLU A 537 -2.49 20.55 -1.05
CA GLU A 537 -1.73 20.63 -2.31
C GLU A 537 -2.44 19.95 -3.48
N LEU A 538 -3.56 19.24 -3.23
CA LEU A 538 -4.34 18.63 -4.31
C LEU A 538 -4.96 19.70 -5.23
N PRO A 539 -4.98 19.47 -6.55
CA PRO A 539 -5.77 20.30 -7.46
C PRO A 539 -7.27 20.06 -7.24
N ASP A 540 -8.11 20.84 -7.90
CA ASP A 540 -9.55 20.59 -7.93
C ASP A 540 -9.85 19.29 -8.73
N LEU A 541 -9.90 18.16 -8.03
CA LEU A 541 -10.10 16.84 -8.63
C LEU A 541 -11.43 16.69 -9.36
N LYS A 542 -12.46 17.42 -8.93
CA LYS A 542 -13.80 17.38 -9.57
C LYS A 542 -13.81 18.05 -10.94
N ASN A 543 -12.94 19.01 -11.13
CA ASN A 543 -12.76 19.73 -12.37
C ASN A 543 -11.43 19.39 -13.07
N TYR A 544 -10.72 18.36 -12.61
CA TYR A 544 -9.50 17.91 -13.26
C TYR A 544 -9.78 17.44 -14.69
N PRO A 545 -8.94 17.75 -15.70
CA PRO A 545 -9.19 17.34 -17.07
C PRO A 545 -9.40 15.83 -17.24
N LEU A 546 -10.33 15.42 -18.09
CA LEU A 546 -10.48 14.02 -18.50
C LEU A 546 -9.34 13.54 -19.38
N ASP A 547 -8.76 14.46 -20.14
CA ASP A 547 -7.60 14.25 -21.02
C ASP A 547 -6.65 15.45 -20.86
N THR A 548 -5.62 15.25 -20.05
CA THR A 548 -4.66 16.31 -19.72
C THR A 548 -3.83 16.74 -20.93
N GLU A 549 -3.46 15.82 -21.83
CA GLU A 549 -2.68 16.14 -23.02
C GLU A 549 -3.48 17.05 -23.95
N LYS A 550 -4.74 16.70 -24.19
CA LYS A 550 -5.65 17.52 -24.99
C LYS A 550 -5.89 18.87 -24.35
N PHE A 551 -6.17 18.89 -23.04
CA PHE A 551 -6.37 20.13 -22.28
C PHE A 551 -5.18 21.08 -22.40
N LEU A 552 -3.96 20.59 -22.21
CA LEU A 552 -2.73 21.38 -22.33
C LEU A 552 -2.49 21.85 -23.78
N ALA A 553 -2.86 21.06 -24.78
CA ALA A 553 -2.74 21.45 -26.19
C ALA A 553 -3.70 22.59 -26.57
N GLU A 554 -4.90 22.60 -26.00
CA GLU A 554 -5.96 23.59 -26.29
C GLU A 554 -5.78 24.91 -25.51
N ASN A 555 -5.03 24.90 -24.39
CA ASN A 555 -4.84 26.04 -23.49
C ASN A 555 -3.40 26.62 -23.53
N LYS A 556 -2.59 26.19 -24.50
CA LYS A 556 -1.31 26.83 -24.84
C LYS A 556 -1.56 28.00 -25.77
#